data_1fd3fa34fa1441199a956e5255b86c3a
#
_entry.id   1fd3fa34fa1441199a956e5255b86c3a
#
_cell.length_a   1.000
_cell.length_b   1.000
_cell.length_c   1.000
_cell.angle_alpha   90.00
_cell.angle_beta   90.00
_cell.angle_gamma   90.00
#
_symmetry.space_group_name_H-M   'P 1'
#
loop_
_entity.id
_entity.type
_entity.pdbx_description
1 polymer ?
#
loop_
_entity_poly.entity_id
_entity_poly.type
_entity_poly.pdbx_seq_one_letter_code
_entity_poly.pdbx_strand_id
1 'polypeptide(L)'
;MKILSFEQEWTRRVPKRPQILRYMRSAIETDEVQWEDLTTLNLSRIREYICESFAGNSSYTYLAEIKAFLSHYKDEGIIPCSDPVKQLKAKRVPSEQVVLNAEEISRIERYTPQTKKEGWVKAQFLCEYYCLARSSDIQQLSPENIQGDFITYVSQKTHVATTVPLHKNFLKYFRLRGETLDRSTYNRIIKRICRNCGIDDEIKLFYHGRVQIRKKYELIGSHTARRSGATELAKRDVPIATISRLMNHTNTLITSRYIFADTRNLGDAAMSFFKE
;
A
#
# COMPACT_ATOMS: atom_id res chain seq x y z
N MET A 1 -24.49 19.93 -23.40
CA MET A 1 -24.67 19.71 -21.94
C MET A 1 -24.08 20.92 -21.24
N LYS A 2 -24.74 21.58 -20.30
CA LYS A 2 -24.20 22.77 -19.63
C LYS A 2 -23.09 22.29 -18.66
N ILE A 3 -21.87 22.77 -18.84
CA ILE A 3 -20.75 22.46 -17.94
C ILE A 3 -20.97 23.21 -16.62
N LEU A 4 -20.90 22.52 -15.51
CA LEU A 4 -21.00 23.07 -14.17
C LEU A 4 -19.74 23.85 -13.78
N SER A 5 -19.75 24.54 -12.63
CA SER A 5 -18.50 25.12 -12.10
C SER A 5 -17.45 24.03 -11.88
N PHE A 6 -16.17 24.41 -11.84
CA PHE A 6 -15.06 23.46 -11.66
C PHE A 6 -15.28 22.58 -10.44
N GLU A 7 -15.58 23.16 -9.29
CA GLU A 7 -15.72 22.41 -8.05
C GLU A 7 -16.95 21.51 -8.00
N GLN A 8 -18.05 21.89 -8.66
CA GLN A 8 -19.23 21.04 -8.81
C GLN A 8 -18.89 19.81 -9.67
N GLU A 9 -18.19 20.01 -10.78
CA GLU A 9 -17.74 18.91 -11.64
C GLU A 9 -16.73 18.01 -10.92
N TRP A 10 -15.78 18.60 -10.16
CA TRP A 10 -14.85 17.85 -9.34
C TRP A 10 -15.58 16.96 -8.32
N THR A 11 -16.49 17.54 -7.54
CA THR A 11 -17.24 16.81 -6.50
C THR A 11 -18.04 15.67 -7.10
N ARG A 12 -18.61 15.87 -8.28
CA ARG A 12 -19.37 14.85 -9.01
C ARG A 12 -18.50 13.69 -9.50
N ARG A 13 -17.32 13.98 -10.04
CA ARG A 13 -16.44 12.98 -10.68
C ARG A 13 -15.40 12.38 -9.76
N VAL A 14 -14.95 13.12 -8.76
CA VAL A 14 -13.88 12.73 -7.83
C VAL A 14 -14.35 12.78 -6.37
N PRO A 15 -15.50 12.17 -6.04
CA PRO A 15 -16.13 12.29 -4.70
C PRO A 15 -15.25 11.69 -3.59
N LYS A 16 -14.35 10.77 -3.92
CA LYS A 16 -13.46 10.10 -2.96
C LYS A 16 -12.24 10.94 -2.54
N ARG A 17 -12.04 12.11 -3.15
CA ARG A 17 -10.85 12.95 -2.95
C ARG A 17 -11.18 14.45 -2.78
N PRO A 18 -12.14 14.81 -1.91
CA PRO A 18 -12.55 16.21 -1.74
C PRO A 18 -11.40 17.09 -1.23
N GLN A 19 -10.44 16.51 -0.49
CA GLN A 19 -9.29 17.24 0.06
C GLN A 19 -8.39 17.85 -1.03
N ILE A 20 -8.40 17.34 -2.26
CA ILE A 20 -7.55 17.88 -3.34
C ILE A 20 -8.01 19.31 -3.71
N LEU A 21 -9.31 19.59 -3.69
CA LEU A 21 -9.81 20.96 -3.88
C LEU A 21 -9.21 21.93 -2.86
N ARG A 22 -9.17 21.54 -1.60
CA ARG A 22 -8.55 22.37 -0.54
C ARG A 22 -7.07 22.65 -0.85
N TYR A 23 -6.33 21.65 -1.36
CA TYR A 23 -4.92 21.84 -1.72
C TYR A 23 -4.78 22.78 -2.93
N MET A 24 -5.66 22.67 -3.91
CA MET A 24 -5.69 23.60 -5.06
C MET A 24 -6.00 25.02 -4.63
N ARG A 25 -7.04 25.22 -3.80
CA ARG A 25 -7.38 26.53 -3.24
C ARG A 25 -6.21 27.15 -2.49
N SER A 26 -5.57 26.38 -1.60
CA SER A 26 -4.39 26.86 -0.84
C SER A 26 -3.22 27.21 -1.74
N ALA A 27 -3.01 26.51 -2.84
CA ALA A 27 -1.90 26.73 -3.75
C ALA A 27 -2.02 28.01 -4.58
N ILE A 28 -3.25 28.43 -4.89
CA ILE A 28 -3.52 29.63 -5.71
C ILE A 28 -4.22 30.75 -4.95
N GLU A 29 -4.34 30.59 -3.59
CA GLU A 29 -4.87 31.60 -2.68
C GLU A 29 -6.29 32.06 -3.04
N THR A 30 -7.22 31.12 -3.31
CA THR A 30 -8.61 31.38 -3.63
C THR A 30 -9.56 30.64 -2.68
N ASP A 31 -10.77 31.17 -2.51
CA ASP A 31 -11.83 30.50 -1.75
C ASP A 31 -12.54 29.40 -2.56
N GLU A 32 -12.59 29.56 -3.90
CA GLU A 32 -13.18 28.61 -4.82
C GLU A 32 -12.36 28.57 -6.12
N VAL A 33 -12.07 27.36 -6.63
CA VAL A 33 -11.36 27.18 -7.90
C VAL A 33 -12.36 27.25 -9.06
N GLN A 34 -12.10 28.14 -10.02
CA GLN A 34 -12.86 28.27 -11.26
C GLN A 34 -12.08 27.70 -12.45
N TRP A 35 -12.79 27.47 -13.57
CA TRP A 35 -12.14 26.98 -14.80
C TRP A 35 -11.06 27.95 -15.31
N GLU A 36 -11.31 29.25 -15.19
CA GLU A 36 -10.41 30.35 -15.59
C GLU A 36 -9.12 30.40 -14.77
N ASP A 37 -9.14 29.88 -13.56
CA ASP A 37 -7.95 29.81 -12.68
C ASP A 37 -6.93 28.78 -13.15
N LEU A 38 -7.30 27.87 -14.06
CA LEU A 38 -6.43 26.77 -14.50
C LEU A 38 -5.42 27.24 -15.58
N THR A 39 -4.78 28.37 -15.33
CA THR A 39 -3.67 28.89 -16.13
C THR A 39 -2.41 28.05 -15.96
N THR A 40 -1.46 28.19 -16.90
CA THR A 40 -0.16 27.53 -16.82
C THR A 40 0.56 27.85 -15.49
N LEU A 41 0.49 29.12 -15.05
CA LEU A 41 1.12 29.57 -13.82
C LEU A 41 0.47 28.91 -12.57
N ASN A 42 -0.84 28.94 -12.51
CA ASN A 42 -1.55 28.38 -11.35
C ASN A 42 -1.43 26.85 -11.28
N LEU A 43 -1.41 26.15 -12.41
CA LEU A 43 -1.14 24.71 -12.43
C LEU A 43 0.28 24.39 -11.95
N SER A 44 1.25 25.23 -12.26
CA SER A 44 2.62 25.10 -11.71
C SER A 44 2.64 25.30 -10.19
N ARG A 45 1.95 26.35 -9.68
CA ARG A 45 1.82 26.59 -8.23
C ARG A 45 1.14 25.42 -7.50
N ILE A 46 0.07 24.88 -8.07
CA ILE A 46 -0.62 23.70 -7.53
C ILE A 46 0.33 22.50 -7.48
N ARG A 47 1.11 22.27 -8.53
CA ARG A 47 2.10 21.19 -8.56
C ARG A 47 3.16 21.37 -7.48
N GLU A 48 3.75 22.56 -7.37
CA GLU A 48 4.79 22.89 -6.39
C GLU A 48 4.26 22.71 -4.97
N TYR A 49 3.13 23.32 -4.65
CA TYR A 49 2.48 23.17 -3.34
C TYR A 49 2.25 21.70 -2.97
N ILE A 50 1.73 20.88 -3.88
CA ILE A 50 1.48 19.47 -3.64
C ILE A 50 2.80 18.70 -3.47
N CYS A 51 3.84 19.01 -4.26
CA CYS A 51 5.14 18.33 -4.17
C CYS A 51 5.89 18.68 -2.89
N GLU A 52 5.75 19.88 -2.37
CA GLU A 52 6.38 20.33 -1.13
C GLU A 52 5.63 19.84 0.11
N SER A 53 4.30 19.86 0.05
CA SER A 53 3.45 19.50 1.20
C SER A 53 3.34 18.00 1.47
N PHE A 54 3.55 17.15 0.44
CA PHE A 54 3.27 15.71 0.55
C PHE A 54 4.43 14.84 0.10
N ALA A 55 4.47 13.62 0.66
CA ALA A 55 5.41 12.59 0.25
C ALA A 55 5.25 12.22 -1.22
N GLY A 56 6.36 11.93 -1.92
CA GLY A 56 6.43 11.75 -3.37
C GLY A 56 5.34 10.88 -4.00
N ASN A 57 4.94 9.76 -3.36
CA ASN A 57 3.86 8.92 -3.89
C ASN A 57 2.46 9.50 -3.63
N SER A 58 2.28 10.28 -2.56
CA SER A 58 1.03 11.01 -2.32
C SER A 58 0.89 12.15 -3.32
N SER A 59 1.97 12.92 -3.51
CA SER A 59 2.03 13.98 -4.53
C SER A 59 1.73 13.44 -5.92
N TYR A 60 2.38 12.32 -6.30
CA TYR A 60 2.10 11.65 -7.56
C TYR A 60 0.63 11.28 -7.70
N THR A 61 0.01 10.73 -6.65
CA THR A 61 -1.39 10.32 -6.68
C THR A 61 -2.33 11.50 -6.85
N TYR A 62 -2.12 12.59 -6.08
CA TYR A 62 -2.96 13.78 -6.18
C TYR A 62 -2.84 14.45 -7.55
N LEU A 63 -1.62 14.63 -8.05
CA LEU A 63 -1.40 15.20 -9.37
C LEU A 63 -1.92 14.30 -10.51
N ALA A 64 -1.86 12.98 -10.36
CA ALA A 64 -2.44 12.05 -11.32
C ALA A 64 -3.97 12.16 -11.36
N GLU A 65 -4.62 12.36 -10.20
CA GLU A 65 -6.07 12.57 -10.10
C GLU A 65 -6.49 13.88 -10.78
N ILE A 66 -5.78 14.99 -10.50
CA ILE A 66 -6.02 16.28 -11.17
C ILE A 66 -5.83 16.14 -12.68
N LYS A 67 -4.75 15.49 -13.13
CA LYS A 67 -4.51 15.25 -14.55
C LYS A 67 -5.63 14.46 -15.22
N ALA A 68 -6.07 13.37 -14.60
CA ALA A 68 -7.14 12.54 -15.14
C ALA A 68 -8.44 13.34 -15.27
N PHE A 69 -8.74 14.17 -14.27
CA PHE A 69 -9.89 15.05 -14.29
C PHE A 69 -9.78 16.09 -15.41
N LEU A 70 -8.68 16.83 -15.50
CA LEU A 70 -8.49 17.87 -16.52
C LEU A 70 -8.42 17.30 -17.95
N SER A 71 -7.87 16.09 -18.12
CA SER A 71 -7.84 15.41 -19.42
C SER A 71 -9.23 15.14 -19.97
N HIS A 72 -10.25 14.99 -19.12
CA HIS A 72 -11.63 14.78 -19.54
C HIS A 72 -12.24 16.03 -20.18
N TYR A 73 -11.76 17.22 -19.81
CA TYR A 73 -12.26 18.52 -20.30
C TYR A 73 -11.29 19.20 -21.27
N LYS A 74 -10.26 18.49 -21.73
CA LYS A 74 -9.17 19.04 -22.57
C LYS A 74 -9.69 19.68 -23.86
N ASP A 75 -10.68 19.06 -24.47
CA ASP A 75 -11.20 19.46 -25.79
C ASP A 75 -12.40 20.42 -25.69
N GLU A 76 -12.84 20.78 -24.48
CA GLU A 76 -13.98 21.66 -24.26
C GLU A 76 -13.64 23.17 -24.36
N GLY A 77 -12.35 23.50 -24.46
CA GLY A 77 -11.89 24.89 -24.61
C GLY A 77 -12.07 25.78 -23.37
N ILE A 78 -12.42 25.20 -22.21
CA ILE A 78 -12.69 25.92 -20.95
C ILE A 78 -11.46 26.07 -20.06
N ILE A 79 -10.38 25.35 -20.36
CA ILE A 79 -9.13 25.38 -19.57
C ILE A 79 -8.17 26.35 -20.28
N PRO A 80 -7.74 27.45 -19.63
CA PRO A 80 -6.84 28.43 -20.25
C PRO A 80 -5.44 27.88 -20.57
N CYS A 81 -5.00 26.85 -19.83
CA CYS A 81 -3.72 26.21 -20.07
C CYS A 81 -3.77 25.28 -21.30
N SER A 82 -2.91 25.49 -22.27
CA SER A 82 -2.85 24.69 -23.51
C SER A 82 -2.45 23.20 -23.26
N ASP A 83 -1.65 22.92 -22.25
CA ASP A 83 -1.25 21.55 -21.88
C ASP A 83 -1.23 21.36 -20.37
N PRO A 84 -2.40 21.23 -19.71
CA PRO A 84 -2.49 21.06 -18.27
C PRO A 84 -1.86 19.74 -17.78
N VAL A 85 -1.84 18.72 -18.64
CA VAL A 85 -1.26 17.40 -18.31
C VAL A 85 0.26 17.50 -18.16
N LYS A 86 0.90 18.32 -18.99
CA LYS A 86 2.36 18.54 -18.92
C LYS A 86 2.76 19.31 -17.65
N GLN A 87 1.96 20.30 -17.25
CA GLN A 87 2.25 21.11 -16.06
C GLN A 87 2.19 20.29 -14.76
N LEU A 88 1.33 19.28 -14.69
CA LEU A 88 1.10 18.47 -13.50
C LEU A 88 1.93 17.17 -13.45
N LYS A 89 3.07 17.12 -14.16
CA LYS A 89 3.95 15.95 -14.12
C LYS A 89 4.59 15.77 -12.74
N ALA A 90 4.51 14.55 -12.22
CA ALA A 90 5.25 14.10 -11.05
C ALA A 90 5.86 12.72 -11.29
N LYS A 91 6.98 12.44 -10.62
CA LYS A 91 7.62 11.12 -10.67
C LYS A 91 7.17 10.26 -9.50
N ARG A 92 6.93 8.99 -9.76
CA ARG A 92 6.80 8.00 -8.67
C ARG A 92 8.15 7.84 -8.00
N VAL A 93 8.14 7.87 -6.67
CA VAL A 93 9.30 7.55 -5.86
C VAL A 93 9.16 6.10 -5.41
N PRO A 94 10.18 5.24 -5.61
CA PRO A 94 10.16 3.91 -5.03
C PRO A 94 9.92 4.02 -3.52
N SER A 95 8.89 3.36 -3.01
CA SER A 95 8.70 3.26 -1.56
C SER A 95 9.51 2.07 -1.06
N GLU A 96 10.43 2.33 -0.17
CA GLU A 96 11.11 1.26 0.54
C GLU A 96 10.09 0.48 1.39
N GLN A 97 10.17 -0.82 1.28
CA GLN A 97 9.20 -1.72 1.90
C GLN A 97 9.98 -2.69 2.78
N VAL A 98 9.60 -2.74 4.06
CA VAL A 98 10.17 -3.70 4.99
C VAL A 98 9.38 -5.00 4.96
N VAL A 99 10.11 -6.10 5.17
CA VAL A 99 9.58 -7.44 5.40
C VAL A 99 10.12 -7.98 6.73
N LEU A 100 9.37 -8.88 7.32
CA LEU A 100 9.78 -9.61 8.52
C LEU A 100 10.36 -10.97 8.12
N ASN A 101 11.45 -11.34 8.74
CA ASN A 101 12.03 -12.67 8.56
C ASN A 101 11.33 -13.71 9.45
N ALA A 102 11.67 -15.00 9.27
CA ALA A 102 11.03 -16.10 9.99
C ALA A 102 11.22 -16.01 11.53
N GLU A 103 12.35 -15.49 11.99
CA GLU A 103 12.62 -15.31 13.42
C GLU A 103 11.76 -14.18 14.01
N GLU A 104 11.64 -13.06 13.31
CA GLU A 104 10.77 -11.95 13.71
C GLU A 104 9.29 -12.36 13.76
N ILE A 105 8.83 -13.14 12.78
CA ILE A 105 7.50 -13.75 12.80
C ILE A 105 7.34 -14.67 14.01
N SER A 106 8.33 -15.51 14.31
CA SER A 106 8.31 -16.39 15.49
C SER A 106 8.24 -15.59 16.80
N ARG A 107 8.95 -14.45 16.89
CA ARG A 107 8.82 -13.53 18.05
C ARG A 107 7.42 -12.97 18.21
N ILE A 108 6.78 -12.57 17.10
CA ILE A 108 5.38 -12.14 17.12
C ILE A 108 4.45 -13.30 17.53
N GLU A 109 4.69 -14.51 17.06
CA GLU A 109 3.88 -15.69 17.45
C GLU A 109 3.95 -15.97 18.96
N ARG A 110 5.13 -15.81 19.56
CA ARG A 110 5.35 -16.00 21.01
C ARG A 110 4.88 -14.83 21.87
N TYR A 111 4.68 -13.65 21.29
CA TYR A 111 4.22 -12.47 22.02
C TYR A 111 2.88 -12.71 22.71
N THR A 112 2.79 -12.42 24.00
CA THR A 112 1.56 -12.46 24.78
C THR A 112 0.85 -11.10 24.69
N PRO A 113 -0.33 -11.00 24.06
CA PRO A 113 -1.07 -9.76 23.95
C PRO A 113 -1.47 -9.19 25.32
N GLN A 114 -1.25 -7.90 25.52
CA GLN A 114 -1.59 -7.18 26.76
C GLN A 114 -3.07 -6.75 26.80
N THR A 115 -3.71 -6.68 25.64
CA THR A 115 -5.12 -6.28 25.50
C THR A 115 -5.84 -7.18 24.51
N LYS A 116 -7.15 -7.24 24.60
CA LYS A 116 -8.01 -7.97 23.65
C LYS A 116 -7.77 -7.51 22.20
N LYS A 117 -7.65 -6.19 21.98
CA LYS A 117 -7.37 -5.62 20.65
C LYS A 117 -5.99 -6.02 20.11
N GLU A 118 -4.97 -6.13 20.96
CA GLU A 118 -3.68 -6.68 20.55
C GLU A 118 -3.79 -8.14 20.11
N GLY A 119 -4.57 -8.93 20.82
CA GLY A 119 -4.84 -10.32 20.44
C GLY A 119 -5.46 -10.41 19.03
N TRP A 120 -6.45 -9.60 18.76
CA TRP A 120 -7.10 -9.56 17.44
C TRP A 120 -6.16 -9.11 16.31
N VAL A 121 -5.39 -8.05 16.53
CA VAL A 121 -4.43 -7.54 15.54
C VAL A 121 -3.31 -8.55 15.28
N LYS A 122 -2.76 -9.16 16.32
CA LYS A 122 -1.78 -10.25 16.20
C LYS A 122 -2.33 -11.40 15.37
N ALA A 123 -3.54 -11.86 15.71
CA ALA A 123 -4.19 -12.96 15.01
C ALA A 123 -4.43 -12.65 13.53
N GLN A 124 -4.99 -11.47 13.23
CA GLN A 124 -5.20 -11.03 11.85
C GLN A 124 -3.88 -10.92 11.08
N PHE A 125 -2.84 -10.33 11.67
CA PHE A 125 -1.52 -10.18 11.04
C PHE A 125 -0.91 -11.53 10.67
N LEU A 126 -1.01 -12.53 11.56
CA LEU A 126 -0.51 -13.87 11.30
C LEU A 126 -1.37 -14.62 10.27
N CYS A 127 -2.69 -14.39 10.23
CA CYS A 127 -3.53 -14.89 9.15
C CYS A 127 -3.10 -14.31 7.79
N GLU A 128 -2.80 -13.01 7.71
CA GLU A 128 -2.30 -12.37 6.49
C GLU A 128 -0.95 -12.94 6.04
N TYR A 129 -0.08 -13.28 6.98
CA TYR A 129 1.21 -13.92 6.70
C TYR A 129 1.05 -15.32 6.13
N TYR A 130 0.20 -16.17 6.75
CA TYR A 130 0.04 -17.56 6.36
C TYR A 130 -0.86 -17.80 5.15
N CYS A 131 -1.78 -16.88 4.87
CA CYS A 131 -2.71 -16.98 3.74
C CYS A 131 -2.32 -16.10 2.55
N LEU A 132 -1.38 -15.17 2.72
CA LEU A 132 -1.01 -14.17 1.71
C LEU A 132 -2.19 -13.30 1.24
N ALA A 133 -3.32 -13.29 1.93
CA ALA A 133 -4.48 -12.49 1.59
C ALA A 133 -4.30 -11.03 2.02
N ARG A 134 -5.06 -10.13 1.42
CA ARG A 134 -5.09 -8.73 1.88
C ARG A 134 -5.84 -8.64 3.21
N SER A 135 -5.50 -7.64 4.01
CA SER A 135 -6.18 -7.40 5.29
C SER A 135 -7.71 -7.34 5.16
N SER A 136 -8.22 -6.66 4.13
CA SER A 136 -9.65 -6.62 3.81
C SER A 136 -10.24 -7.99 3.50
N ASP A 137 -9.50 -8.82 2.76
CA ASP A 137 -9.97 -10.16 2.41
C ASP A 137 -10.00 -11.06 3.66
N ILE A 138 -8.93 -11.01 4.51
CA ILE A 138 -8.90 -11.75 5.79
C ILE A 138 -10.09 -11.39 6.70
N GLN A 139 -10.46 -10.12 6.75
CA GLN A 139 -11.58 -9.67 7.59
C GLN A 139 -12.92 -10.29 7.21
N GLN A 140 -13.10 -10.66 5.95
CA GLN A 140 -14.35 -11.24 5.44
C GLN A 140 -14.36 -12.76 5.38
N LEU A 141 -13.21 -13.41 5.62
CA LEU A 141 -13.19 -14.87 5.65
C LEU A 141 -14.05 -15.42 6.76
N SER A 142 -14.88 -16.38 6.43
CA SER A 142 -15.68 -17.21 7.33
C SER A 142 -15.19 -18.67 7.30
N PRO A 143 -15.64 -19.52 8.22
CA PRO A 143 -15.29 -20.95 8.19
C PRO A 143 -15.66 -21.64 6.87
N GLU A 144 -16.71 -21.19 6.16
CA GLU A 144 -17.14 -21.76 4.88
C GLU A 144 -16.12 -21.57 3.75
N ASN A 145 -15.22 -20.60 3.90
CA ASN A 145 -14.12 -20.39 2.96
C ASN A 145 -13.03 -21.45 3.05
N ILE A 146 -13.07 -22.29 4.11
CA ILE A 146 -12.07 -23.33 4.38
C ILE A 146 -12.65 -24.67 3.95
N GLN A 147 -12.08 -25.27 2.93
CA GLN A 147 -12.53 -26.54 2.34
C GLN A 147 -11.35 -27.49 2.23
N GLY A 148 -11.31 -28.52 3.11
CA GLY A 148 -10.17 -29.44 3.19
C GLY A 148 -8.86 -28.67 3.45
N ASP A 149 -7.89 -28.87 2.58
CA ASP A 149 -6.56 -28.26 2.69
C ASP A 149 -6.44 -26.90 1.97
N PHE A 150 -7.56 -26.24 1.70
CA PHE A 150 -7.57 -24.99 0.94
C PHE A 150 -8.45 -23.91 1.58
N ILE A 151 -8.07 -22.66 1.35
CA ILE A 151 -8.87 -21.47 1.62
C ILE A 151 -9.26 -20.86 0.28
N THR A 152 -10.58 -20.75 0.03
CA THR A 152 -11.10 -20.17 -1.22
C THR A 152 -11.97 -18.96 -0.91
N TYR A 153 -11.66 -17.83 -1.55
CA TYR A 153 -12.39 -16.57 -1.38
C TYR A 153 -12.35 -15.71 -2.63
N VAL A 154 -13.29 -14.78 -2.75
CA VAL A 154 -13.28 -13.74 -3.80
C VAL A 154 -12.65 -12.48 -3.22
N SER A 155 -11.56 -12.01 -3.82
CA SER A 155 -10.88 -10.80 -3.35
C SER A 155 -11.74 -9.55 -3.59
N GLN A 156 -11.92 -8.74 -2.55
CA GLN A 156 -12.69 -7.48 -2.62
C GLN A 156 -12.16 -6.47 -3.62
N LYS A 157 -10.86 -6.42 -3.78
CA LYS A 157 -10.22 -5.41 -4.64
C LYS A 157 -10.24 -5.78 -6.13
N THR A 158 -10.12 -7.06 -6.43
CA THR A 158 -9.94 -7.53 -7.82
C THR A 158 -11.14 -8.33 -8.33
N HIS A 159 -12.08 -8.70 -7.44
CA HIS A 159 -13.24 -9.54 -7.73
C HIS A 159 -12.88 -10.89 -8.38
N VAL A 160 -11.67 -11.37 -8.13
CA VAL A 160 -11.16 -12.66 -8.65
C VAL A 160 -11.17 -13.69 -7.54
N ALA A 161 -11.69 -14.89 -7.86
CA ALA A 161 -11.62 -16.04 -6.97
C ALA A 161 -10.15 -16.47 -6.78
N THR A 162 -9.78 -16.71 -5.53
CA THR A 162 -8.42 -17.07 -5.14
C THR A 162 -8.47 -18.27 -4.22
N THR A 163 -7.67 -19.28 -4.54
CA THR A 163 -7.50 -20.48 -3.71
C THR A 163 -6.06 -20.54 -3.22
N VAL A 164 -5.88 -20.66 -1.91
CA VAL A 164 -4.58 -20.71 -1.25
C VAL A 164 -4.52 -21.99 -0.40
N PRO A 165 -3.41 -22.75 -0.42
CA PRO A 165 -3.22 -23.88 0.48
C PRO A 165 -3.32 -23.45 1.95
N LEU A 166 -4.00 -24.26 2.75
CA LEU A 166 -4.20 -24.00 4.17
C LEU A 166 -2.91 -24.31 4.95
N HIS A 167 -2.27 -23.28 5.49
CA HIS A 167 -1.12 -23.47 6.36
C HIS A 167 -1.56 -23.98 7.76
N LYS A 168 -0.82 -24.95 8.32
CA LYS A 168 -1.15 -25.56 9.62
C LYS A 168 -1.42 -24.57 10.78
N ASN A 169 -0.70 -23.43 10.80
CA ASN A 169 -0.86 -22.43 11.84
C ASN A 169 -2.02 -21.44 11.56
N PHE A 170 -2.59 -21.44 10.35
CA PHE A 170 -3.63 -20.48 9.98
C PHE A 170 -4.87 -20.61 10.87
N LEU A 171 -5.40 -21.83 11.05
CA LEU A 171 -6.62 -22.08 11.82
C LEU A 171 -6.51 -21.61 13.26
N LYS A 172 -5.33 -21.74 13.88
CA LYS A 172 -5.06 -21.26 15.23
C LYS A 172 -5.35 -19.77 15.35
N TYR A 173 -4.82 -18.97 14.44
CA TYR A 173 -4.99 -17.51 14.46
C TYR A 173 -6.34 -17.08 13.91
N PHE A 174 -6.86 -17.80 12.93
CA PHE A 174 -8.18 -17.54 12.35
C PHE A 174 -9.28 -17.53 13.43
N ARG A 175 -9.25 -18.47 14.37
CA ARG A 175 -10.20 -18.55 15.49
C ARG A 175 -10.04 -17.46 16.56
N LEU A 176 -8.86 -16.83 16.62
CA LEU A 176 -8.54 -15.77 17.58
C LEU A 176 -8.81 -14.36 17.05
N ARG A 177 -9.25 -14.24 15.79
CA ARG A 177 -9.65 -12.94 15.24
C ARG A 177 -10.89 -12.42 15.97
N GLY A 178 -11.01 -11.14 16.07
CA GLY A 178 -12.15 -10.46 16.65
C GLY A 178 -12.72 -9.40 15.73
N GLU A 179 -13.16 -8.31 16.30
CA GLU A 179 -13.75 -7.19 15.57
C GLU A 179 -12.77 -6.56 14.59
N THR A 180 -13.30 -6.12 13.45
CA THR A 180 -12.55 -5.32 12.47
C THR A 180 -12.21 -3.96 13.06
N LEU A 181 -10.93 -3.62 13.05
CA LEU A 181 -10.44 -2.33 13.47
C LEU A 181 -10.16 -1.45 12.25
N ASP A 182 -10.31 -0.14 12.40
CA ASP A 182 -9.87 0.79 11.38
C ASP A 182 -8.35 0.66 11.14
N ARG A 183 -7.93 1.02 9.91
CA ARG A 183 -6.55 0.85 9.47
C ARG A 183 -5.53 1.60 10.33
N SER A 184 -5.88 2.77 10.85
CA SER A 184 -4.99 3.58 11.68
C SER A 184 -4.75 2.90 13.03
N THR A 185 -5.82 2.45 13.68
CA THR A 185 -5.77 1.70 14.94
C THR A 185 -5.01 0.38 14.77
N TYR A 186 -5.31 -0.39 13.72
CA TYR A 186 -4.58 -1.62 13.40
C TYR A 186 -3.07 -1.36 13.25
N ASN A 187 -2.68 -0.39 12.41
CA ASN A 187 -1.27 -0.08 12.19
C ASN A 187 -0.56 0.38 13.47
N ARG A 188 -1.21 1.17 14.30
CA ARG A 188 -0.66 1.62 15.58
C ARG A 188 -0.41 0.44 16.53
N ILE A 189 -1.35 -0.51 16.59
CA ILE A 189 -1.24 -1.68 17.46
C ILE A 189 -0.15 -2.63 16.96
N ILE A 190 -0.11 -2.97 15.67
CA ILE A 190 0.92 -3.89 15.15
C ILE A 190 2.33 -3.33 15.30
N LYS A 191 2.53 -2.02 15.14
CA LYS A 191 3.82 -1.37 15.41
C LYS A 191 4.23 -1.52 16.88
N ARG A 192 3.29 -1.38 17.82
CA ARG A 192 3.54 -1.57 19.25
C ARG A 192 3.90 -3.02 19.55
N ILE A 193 3.17 -3.99 18.99
CA ILE A 193 3.50 -5.41 19.13
C ILE A 193 4.92 -5.69 18.63
N CYS A 194 5.26 -5.22 17.42
CA CYS A 194 6.58 -5.41 16.83
C CYS A 194 7.70 -4.75 17.66
N ARG A 195 7.46 -3.56 18.20
CA ARG A 195 8.38 -2.89 19.14
C ARG A 195 8.60 -3.75 20.39
N ASN A 196 7.53 -4.28 20.99
CA ASN A 196 7.61 -5.13 22.18
C ASN A 196 8.27 -6.50 21.89
N CYS A 197 8.28 -6.92 20.62
CA CYS A 197 9.02 -8.10 20.16
C CYS A 197 10.50 -7.83 19.86
N GLY A 198 11.01 -6.61 20.09
CA GLY A 198 12.38 -6.23 19.79
C GLY A 198 12.69 -6.21 18.27
N ILE A 199 11.72 -5.81 17.44
CA ILE A 199 11.91 -5.62 15.99
C ILE A 199 12.27 -4.16 15.74
N ASP A 200 13.47 -3.78 16.15
CA ASP A 200 13.91 -2.39 16.25
C ASP A 200 15.18 -2.06 15.44
N ASP A 201 15.55 -2.92 14.50
CA ASP A 201 16.65 -2.68 13.56
C ASP A 201 16.52 -1.31 12.92
N GLU A 202 17.65 -0.64 12.68
CA GLU A 202 17.70 0.63 11.98
C GLU A 202 17.62 0.44 10.47
N ILE A 203 16.62 1.08 9.87
CA ILE A 203 16.40 1.07 8.42
C ILE A 203 16.72 2.45 7.87
N LYS A 204 17.65 2.52 6.93
CA LYS A 204 17.96 3.75 6.20
C LYS A 204 16.97 3.90 5.06
N LEU A 205 16.24 5.01 5.07
CA LEU A 205 15.26 5.36 4.04
C LEU A 205 15.74 6.58 3.27
N PHE A 206 15.51 6.60 1.97
CA PHE A 206 15.74 7.79 1.17
C PHE A 206 14.42 8.53 0.94
N TYR A 207 14.28 9.67 1.59
CA TYR A 207 13.03 10.42 1.61
C TYR A 207 13.27 11.91 1.33
N HIS A 208 12.62 12.48 0.31
CA HIS A 208 12.81 13.88 -0.12
C HIS A 208 14.27 14.29 -0.32
N GLY A 209 15.08 13.42 -0.96
CA GLY A 209 16.50 13.69 -1.19
C GLY A 209 17.40 13.60 0.05
N ARG A 210 16.85 13.16 1.21
CA ARG A 210 17.57 13.02 2.47
C ARG A 210 17.51 11.58 2.98
N VAL A 211 18.59 11.13 3.59
CA VAL A 211 18.62 9.86 4.33
C VAL A 211 17.93 10.06 5.67
N GLN A 212 16.91 9.24 5.97
CA GLN A 212 16.26 9.16 7.27
C GLN A 212 16.51 7.78 7.86
N ILE A 213 16.83 7.72 9.14
CA ILE A 213 16.95 6.46 9.87
C ILE A 213 15.64 6.27 10.66
N ARG A 214 15.02 5.11 10.48
CA ARG A 214 13.80 4.72 11.18
C ARG A 214 13.95 3.34 11.79
N LYS A 215 13.33 3.11 12.93
CA LYS A 215 13.25 1.77 13.50
C LYS A 215 12.29 0.91 12.67
N LYS A 216 12.65 -0.36 12.46
CA LYS A 216 11.91 -1.29 11.58
C LYS A 216 10.42 -1.40 11.96
N TYR A 217 10.09 -1.45 13.27
CA TYR A 217 8.71 -1.50 13.72
C TYR A 217 7.88 -0.29 13.27
N GLU A 218 8.47 0.90 13.06
CA GLU A 218 7.78 2.10 12.62
C GLU A 218 7.28 1.99 11.17
N LEU A 219 7.87 1.11 10.38
CA LEU A 219 7.58 0.91 8.97
C LEU A 219 6.58 -0.23 8.73
N ILE A 220 6.24 -0.99 9.78
CA ILE A 220 5.32 -2.12 9.70
C ILE A 220 3.87 -1.63 9.61
N GLY A 221 3.09 -2.28 8.78
CA GLY A 221 1.67 -2.01 8.60
C GLY A 221 0.92 -3.22 8.05
N SER A 222 -0.35 -3.04 7.74
CA SER A 222 -1.28 -4.09 7.31
C SER A 222 -0.81 -4.91 6.10
N HIS A 223 0.07 -4.39 5.25
CA HIS A 223 0.58 -5.14 4.09
C HIS A 223 1.91 -5.86 4.37
N THR A 224 2.53 -5.61 5.54
CA THR A 224 3.86 -6.18 5.83
C THR A 224 3.79 -7.69 6.01
N ALA A 225 2.79 -8.22 6.71
CA ALA A 225 2.62 -9.66 6.90
C ALA A 225 2.55 -10.41 5.57
N ARG A 226 1.67 -9.98 4.69
CA ARG A 226 1.48 -10.57 3.35
C ARG A 226 2.77 -10.54 2.51
N ARG A 227 3.52 -9.42 2.56
CA ARG A 227 4.81 -9.30 1.87
C ARG A 227 5.84 -10.25 2.47
N SER A 228 5.91 -10.34 3.79
CA SER A 228 6.82 -11.23 4.50
C SER A 228 6.57 -12.70 4.15
N GLY A 229 5.30 -13.12 4.11
CA GLY A 229 4.94 -14.47 3.67
C GLY A 229 5.32 -14.76 2.21
N ALA A 230 5.10 -13.79 1.31
CA ALA A 230 5.51 -13.93 -0.08
C ALA A 230 7.04 -14.02 -0.23
N THR A 231 7.79 -13.22 0.52
CA THR A 231 9.26 -13.26 0.56
C THR A 231 9.76 -14.58 1.12
N GLU A 232 9.12 -15.11 2.15
CA GLU A 232 9.46 -16.42 2.72
C GLU A 232 9.25 -17.56 1.73
N LEU A 233 8.15 -17.53 0.93
CA LEU A 233 7.95 -18.50 -0.14
C LEU A 233 9.02 -18.40 -1.23
N ALA A 234 9.43 -17.18 -1.59
CA ALA A 234 10.49 -16.98 -2.55
C ALA A 234 11.85 -17.51 -2.06
N LYS A 235 12.14 -17.38 -0.75
CA LYS A 235 13.33 -17.98 -0.11
C LYS A 235 13.33 -19.51 -0.11
N ARG A 236 12.17 -20.10 -0.31
CA ARG A 236 11.97 -21.57 -0.48
C ARG A 236 11.86 -21.98 -1.94
N ASP A 237 12.37 -21.15 -2.85
CA ASP A 237 12.40 -21.38 -4.30
C ASP A 237 11.02 -21.60 -4.95
N VAL A 238 9.94 -21.10 -4.30
CA VAL A 238 8.62 -21.12 -4.93
C VAL A 238 8.61 -20.12 -6.11
N PRO A 239 8.23 -20.55 -7.32
CA PRO A 239 8.26 -19.68 -8.50
C PRO A 239 7.43 -18.40 -8.32
N ILE A 240 7.96 -17.27 -8.77
CA ILE A 240 7.29 -15.94 -8.68
C ILE A 240 5.87 -15.99 -9.26
N ALA A 241 5.65 -16.70 -10.36
CA ALA A 241 4.33 -16.86 -10.96
C ALA A 241 3.34 -17.53 -10.00
N THR A 242 3.78 -18.56 -9.25
CA THR A 242 2.97 -19.21 -8.22
C THR A 242 2.66 -18.27 -7.08
N ILE A 243 3.66 -17.57 -6.55
CA ILE A 243 3.47 -16.58 -5.47
C ILE A 243 2.51 -15.48 -5.92
N SER A 244 2.64 -14.99 -7.15
CA SER A 244 1.76 -13.96 -7.73
C SER A 244 0.30 -14.44 -7.80
N ARG A 245 0.06 -15.70 -8.17
CA ARG A 245 -1.28 -16.31 -8.15
C ARG A 245 -1.85 -16.41 -6.74
N LEU A 246 -1.07 -16.90 -5.77
CA LEU A 246 -1.46 -16.97 -4.36
C LEU A 246 -1.79 -15.59 -3.79
N MET A 247 -1.05 -14.56 -4.20
CA MET A 247 -1.30 -13.17 -3.82
C MET A 247 -2.42 -12.51 -4.61
N ASN A 248 -3.02 -13.17 -5.60
CA ASN A 248 -3.99 -12.56 -6.50
C ASN A 248 -3.49 -11.22 -7.07
N HIS A 249 -2.30 -11.23 -7.67
CA HIS A 249 -1.75 -10.13 -8.42
C HIS A 249 -1.98 -10.35 -9.91
N THR A 250 -2.48 -9.35 -10.61
CA THR A 250 -2.70 -9.36 -12.06
C THR A 250 -1.39 -9.32 -12.88
N ASN A 251 -0.28 -8.90 -12.22
CA ASN A 251 1.02 -8.77 -12.85
C ASN A 251 2.12 -9.24 -11.88
N THR A 252 2.98 -10.14 -12.35
CA THR A 252 4.13 -10.66 -11.60
C THR A 252 5.13 -9.58 -11.18
N LEU A 253 5.25 -8.47 -11.94
CA LEU A 253 6.09 -7.33 -11.57
C LEU A 253 5.69 -6.71 -10.22
N ILE A 254 4.44 -6.83 -9.79
CA ILE A 254 4.02 -6.38 -8.47
C ILE A 254 4.65 -7.26 -7.38
N THR A 255 4.67 -8.58 -7.61
CA THR A 255 5.26 -9.56 -6.69
C THR A 255 6.78 -9.45 -6.64
N SER A 256 7.43 -9.27 -7.78
CA SER A 256 8.89 -9.09 -7.87
C SER A 256 9.41 -7.96 -6.99
N ARG A 257 8.66 -6.85 -6.89
CA ARG A 257 9.04 -5.71 -6.03
C ARG A 257 9.14 -6.08 -4.55
N TYR A 258 8.42 -7.10 -4.09
CA TYR A 258 8.49 -7.57 -2.70
C TYR A 258 9.67 -8.50 -2.46
N ILE A 259 9.99 -9.33 -3.45
CA ILE A 259 11.02 -10.36 -3.36
C ILE A 259 12.42 -9.76 -3.48
N PHE A 260 12.61 -8.77 -4.35
CA PHE A 260 13.91 -8.09 -4.54
C PHE A 260 14.28 -7.10 -3.42
N ALA A 261 13.40 -6.84 -2.46
CA ALA A 261 13.72 -5.96 -1.33
C ALA A 261 14.74 -6.57 -0.35
N ASP A 262 15.00 -7.88 -0.40
CA ASP A 262 16.03 -8.53 0.41
C ASP A 262 17.21 -8.95 -0.48
N THR A 263 18.09 -7.99 -0.79
CA THR A 263 19.30 -8.21 -1.58
C THR A 263 20.32 -9.16 -0.91
N ARG A 264 20.11 -9.52 0.36
CA ARG A 264 20.93 -10.52 1.05
C ARG A 264 20.65 -11.96 0.59
N ASN A 265 19.57 -12.16 -0.18
CA ASN A 265 19.24 -13.42 -0.86
C ASN A 265 19.47 -13.33 -2.38
N LEU A 266 20.58 -12.80 -2.80
CA LEU A 266 21.18 -13.20 -4.07
C LEU A 266 21.55 -14.68 -3.86
N GLY A 267 20.74 -15.59 -4.40
CA GLY A 267 20.78 -17.01 -4.06
C GLY A 267 22.22 -17.58 -4.11
N ASP A 268 22.45 -18.63 -3.37
CA ASP A 268 23.77 -19.28 -3.28
C ASP A 268 24.40 -19.54 -4.66
N ALA A 269 23.59 -19.79 -5.68
CA ALA A 269 24.01 -19.93 -7.08
C ALA A 269 24.63 -18.65 -7.67
N ALA A 270 24.07 -17.47 -7.38
CA ALA A 270 24.66 -16.21 -7.83
C ALA A 270 25.92 -15.89 -7.03
N MET A 271 25.92 -16.17 -5.73
CA MET A 271 27.10 -15.97 -4.89
C MET A 271 28.24 -16.92 -5.26
N SER A 272 27.97 -18.15 -5.71
CA SER A 272 29.01 -19.08 -6.18
C SER A 272 29.68 -18.56 -7.46
N PHE A 273 28.87 -18.06 -8.42
CA PHE A 273 29.40 -17.47 -9.65
C PHE A 273 30.42 -16.34 -9.41
N PHE A 274 30.19 -15.49 -8.41
CA PHE A 274 31.10 -14.38 -8.09
C PHE A 274 32.30 -14.80 -7.21
N LYS A 275 32.38 -16.07 -6.79
CA LYS A 275 33.51 -16.61 -6.01
C LYS A 275 34.42 -17.51 -6.85
N GLU A 276 34.05 -17.84 -8.08
CA GLU A 276 34.87 -18.48 -9.10
C GLU A 276 35.84 -17.48 -9.75
#